data_c3d41ae5df795806fb2a82b1dc106d4d
#
_entry.id   c3d41ae5df795806fb2a82b1dc106d4d
#
_cell.length_a   1.000
_cell.length_b   1.000
_cell.length_c   1.000
_cell.angle_alpha   90.00
_cell.angle_beta   90.00
_cell.angle_gamma   90.00
#
_symmetry.space_group_name_H-M   'P 1'
#
loop_
_entity.id
_entity.type
_entity.pdbx_description
1 polymer ?
#
loop_
_entity_poly.entity_id
_entity_poly.type
_entity_poly.pdbx_seq_one_letter_code
_entity_poly.pdbx_strand_id
1 'polypeptide(L)'
;VVKVQTVAVAIASTLASSIPALAQNSELAGVREEMKQLQRNYEERMQALEKRLTEAETRAAKAEKSAGQAEQSANKAEKSATQAEETAVAAGRRTGENAFNPAISLIMQGTWARTSQDPNNFFISGFMPSGGEVGPPKRSFGLGETELSISANIDPYFRGIVIASLSPENTVAVEEAYFQTLALAQGFTLKGGRFLSGIGYQNEIHQHAWDFQDAPLPYKAFLGGRYVQDGVQLRWVAPTPFFLEVGGELASGASFPGNDLNKNGAGSTALFAHVGGDIGESYAWRTGLSYLRTSANNRSFQDPNSLGIPVTNSFTGRAKVWVVDGVLKWAPNGNSTQQNVKLQAEYFRSEQDGTLTYDDLASAAPVFGGLTDSFSSRQSGWYAQAVYQFMPRWRMGYRYDALRYGSVNNAIVNNGLGPSAADFSLLGPYNPSRNTAMIDFSPSEFSRLRLQIAQDKSRMGATDNQVFIQYIHSLGPHGAHRF
;
A
#
# COMPACT_ATOMS: atom_id res chain seq x y z
N VAL A 1 43.37 4.54 -33.61
CA VAL A 1 44.73 5.05 -33.74
C VAL A 1 44.76 5.98 -34.95
N VAL A 2 44.61 7.28 -34.76
CA VAL A 2 44.95 8.27 -35.78
C VAL A 2 45.86 9.29 -35.10
N LYS A 3 47.10 9.26 -35.50
CA LYS A 3 48.13 10.27 -35.19
C LYS A 3 47.73 11.56 -35.90
N VAL A 4 47.47 12.62 -35.16
CA VAL A 4 47.49 13.98 -35.68
C VAL A 4 48.89 14.53 -35.42
N GLN A 5 49.67 14.62 -36.47
CA GLN A 5 50.97 15.25 -36.47
C GLN A 5 50.81 16.76 -36.44
N THR A 6 51.66 17.35 -35.64
CA THR A 6 52.05 18.74 -35.47
C THR A 6 52.22 19.46 -36.80
N VAL A 7 51.45 20.51 -37.05
CA VAL A 7 51.78 21.52 -38.07
C VAL A 7 52.25 22.74 -37.28
N ALA A 8 53.56 22.87 -37.17
CA ALA A 8 54.20 24.09 -36.76
C ALA A 8 54.26 25.04 -37.97
N VAL A 9 53.58 26.14 -37.90
CA VAL A 9 53.68 27.20 -38.90
C VAL A 9 54.87 28.08 -38.57
N ALA A 10 55.89 27.89 -39.38
CA ALA A 10 57.01 28.86 -39.45
C ALA A 10 56.61 29.99 -40.40
N ILE A 11 56.27 31.12 -39.87
CA ILE A 11 56.30 32.41 -40.63
C ILE A 11 57.01 33.40 -39.80
N ALA A 12 58.33 33.48 -40.02
CA ALA A 12 59.14 34.64 -39.66
C ALA A 12 60.36 34.70 -40.56
N SER A 13 60.43 35.73 -41.26
CA SER A 13 61.61 36.28 -42.02
C SER A 13 61.33 36.45 -43.49
N THR A 14 60.91 37.65 -43.79
CA THR A 14 61.54 38.53 -44.79
C THR A 14 60.73 39.84 -44.79
N LEU A 15 61.45 40.90 -44.37
CA LEU A 15 61.43 42.27 -44.89
C LEU A 15 62.18 43.21 -43.95
N ALA A 16 63.50 43.22 -44.11
CA ALA A 16 64.30 44.28 -43.63
C ALA A 16 64.74 45.06 -44.87
N SER A 17 64.19 46.22 -45.07
CA SER A 17 64.90 47.33 -45.78
C SER A 17 64.17 48.67 -45.50
N SER A 18 64.91 49.51 -44.75
CA SER A 18 65.03 50.95 -44.82
C SER A 18 63.81 51.86 -44.95
N ILE A 19 63.66 52.78 -44.00
CA ILE A 19 63.64 54.28 -44.10
C ILE A 19 62.94 54.90 -42.87
N PRO A 20 63.04 56.18 -42.55
CA PRO A 20 63.77 56.64 -41.33
C PRO A 20 62.81 57.08 -40.19
N ALA A 21 63.45 57.25 -39.05
CA ALA A 21 62.91 57.75 -37.80
C ALA A 21 62.16 59.09 -37.89
N LEU A 22 61.07 59.15 -37.22
CA LEU A 22 60.64 60.14 -36.21
C LEU A 22 59.13 60.10 -36.00
N ALA A 23 58.74 59.98 -34.73
CA ALA A 23 57.36 60.10 -34.23
C ALA A 23 56.44 58.90 -34.43
N GLN A 24 56.78 57.74 -33.88
CA GLN A 24 55.75 56.62 -33.71
C GLN A 24 56.11 55.66 -32.57
N ASN A 25 56.75 56.14 -31.48
CA ASN A 25 57.14 55.25 -30.39
C ASN A 25 56.08 54.98 -29.35
N SER A 26 54.96 55.67 -29.34
CA SER A 26 53.88 55.42 -28.36
C SER A 26 52.81 54.40 -28.87
N GLU A 27 52.47 54.46 -30.13
CA GLU A 27 51.50 53.52 -30.72
C GLU A 27 52.06 52.09 -30.90
N LEU A 28 53.34 52.00 -31.33
CA LEU A 28 54.05 50.72 -31.42
C LEU A 28 54.29 50.06 -30.05
N ALA A 29 54.46 50.85 -28.98
CA ALA A 29 54.54 50.31 -27.64
C ALA A 29 53.16 49.79 -27.16
N GLY A 30 52.09 50.50 -27.49
CA GLY A 30 50.73 50.05 -27.20
C GLY A 30 50.34 48.72 -27.92
N VAL A 31 50.63 48.66 -29.22
CA VAL A 31 50.39 47.45 -30.02
C VAL A 31 51.21 46.25 -29.53
N ARG A 32 52.46 46.47 -29.07
CA ARG A 32 53.27 45.40 -28.46
C ARG A 32 52.69 44.91 -27.13
N GLU A 33 52.16 45.80 -26.35
CA GLU A 33 51.52 45.39 -25.05
C GLU A 33 50.25 44.68 -25.27
N GLU A 34 49.42 45.11 -26.25
CA GLU A 34 48.21 44.40 -26.67
C GLU A 34 48.51 42.99 -27.24
N MET A 35 49.55 42.88 -28.08
CA MET A 35 50.02 41.58 -28.57
C MET A 35 50.50 40.67 -27.45
N LYS A 36 51.26 41.20 -26.48
CA LYS A 36 51.66 40.40 -25.30
C LYS A 36 50.46 39.98 -24.40
N GLN A 37 49.45 40.83 -24.31
CA GLN A 37 48.27 40.56 -23.56
C GLN A 37 47.37 39.51 -24.29
N LEU A 38 47.28 39.60 -25.60
CA LEU A 38 46.62 38.62 -26.45
C LEU A 38 47.33 37.25 -26.38
N GLN A 39 48.67 37.26 -26.40
CA GLN A 39 49.46 36.03 -26.28
C GLN A 39 49.30 35.37 -24.92
N ARG A 40 49.31 36.14 -23.84
CA ARG A 40 49.01 35.62 -22.48
C ARG A 40 47.58 35.05 -22.38
N ASN A 41 46.58 35.75 -22.89
CA ASN A 41 45.19 35.26 -22.92
C ASN A 41 45.06 34.00 -23.78
N TYR A 42 45.80 33.86 -24.84
CA TYR A 42 45.82 32.67 -25.69
C TYR A 42 46.45 31.48 -24.96
N GLU A 43 47.60 31.70 -24.31
CA GLU A 43 48.30 30.70 -23.49
C GLU A 43 47.45 30.24 -22.31
N GLU A 44 46.75 31.13 -21.59
CA GLU A 44 45.82 30.79 -20.51
C GLU A 44 44.62 29.97 -21.00
N ARG A 45 44.07 30.33 -22.16
CA ARG A 45 42.97 29.56 -22.78
C ARG A 45 43.44 28.19 -23.24
N MET A 46 44.62 28.07 -23.80
CA MET A 46 45.19 26.78 -24.19
C MET A 46 45.41 25.88 -22.97
N GLN A 47 46.02 26.39 -21.91
CA GLN A 47 46.20 25.66 -20.65
C GLN A 47 44.87 25.23 -20.03
N ALA A 48 43.85 26.09 -20.07
CA ALA A 48 42.50 25.76 -19.57
C ALA A 48 41.82 24.67 -20.42
N LEU A 49 42.03 24.70 -21.75
CA LEU A 49 41.51 23.66 -22.64
C LEU A 49 42.22 22.31 -22.47
N GLU A 50 43.54 22.33 -22.33
CA GLU A 50 44.32 21.11 -22.05
C GLU A 50 43.93 20.47 -20.72
N LYS A 51 43.71 21.27 -19.68
CA LYS A 51 43.22 20.80 -18.39
C LYS A 51 41.82 20.17 -18.53
N ARG A 52 40.93 20.82 -19.26
CA ARG A 52 39.56 20.28 -19.51
C ARG A 52 39.57 18.98 -20.32
N LEU A 53 40.49 18.88 -21.29
CA LEU A 53 40.67 17.67 -22.08
C LEU A 53 41.15 16.50 -21.21
N THR A 54 42.18 16.74 -20.38
CA THR A 54 42.72 15.74 -19.45
C THR A 54 41.66 15.29 -18.42
N GLU A 55 40.85 16.23 -17.92
CA GLU A 55 39.72 15.88 -17.01
C GLU A 55 38.63 15.11 -17.73
N ALA A 56 38.33 15.43 -19.00
CA ALA A 56 37.35 14.69 -19.79
C ALA A 56 37.82 13.27 -20.13
N GLU A 57 39.09 13.10 -20.51
CA GLU A 57 39.71 11.80 -20.78
C GLU A 57 39.74 10.90 -19.51
N THR A 58 40.06 11.50 -18.34
CA THR A 58 40.00 10.77 -17.06
C THR A 58 38.59 10.34 -16.67
N ARG A 59 37.58 11.18 -16.94
CA ARG A 59 36.18 10.83 -16.73
C ARG A 59 35.69 9.73 -17.69
N ALA A 60 36.07 9.80 -18.97
CA ALA A 60 35.77 8.82 -19.97
C ALA A 60 36.37 7.44 -19.62
N ALA A 61 37.66 7.40 -19.25
CA ALA A 61 38.34 6.18 -18.83
C ALA A 61 37.69 5.55 -17.55
N LYS A 62 37.27 6.42 -16.62
CA LYS A 62 36.55 5.95 -15.41
C LYS A 62 35.16 5.42 -15.74
N ALA A 63 34.43 6.07 -16.65
CA ALA A 63 33.12 5.60 -17.11
C ALA A 63 33.23 4.27 -17.87
N GLU A 64 34.20 4.12 -18.74
CA GLU A 64 34.46 2.87 -19.48
C GLU A 64 34.82 1.71 -18.53
N LYS A 65 35.62 1.97 -17.51
CA LYS A 65 35.93 0.96 -16.47
C LYS A 65 34.71 0.57 -15.66
N SER A 66 33.84 1.54 -15.33
CA SER A 66 32.59 1.29 -14.61
C SER A 66 31.58 0.53 -15.46
N ALA A 67 31.48 0.86 -16.76
CA ALA A 67 30.66 0.12 -17.70
C ALA A 67 31.11 -1.35 -17.87
N GLY A 68 32.42 -1.58 -18.01
CA GLY A 68 32.98 -2.94 -18.06
C GLY A 68 32.74 -3.75 -16.78
N GLN A 69 32.78 -3.10 -15.60
CA GLN A 69 32.44 -3.77 -14.34
C GLN A 69 30.93 -4.08 -14.23
N ALA A 70 30.08 -3.18 -14.70
CA ALA A 70 28.63 -3.40 -14.74
C ALA A 70 28.26 -4.56 -15.70
N GLU A 71 28.89 -4.61 -16.87
CA GLU A 71 28.71 -5.70 -17.83
C GLU A 71 29.19 -7.05 -17.27
N GLN A 72 30.33 -7.09 -16.60
CA GLN A 72 30.79 -8.30 -15.92
C GLN A 72 29.83 -8.74 -14.81
N SER A 73 29.29 -7.80 -14.06
CA SER A 73 28.31 -8.08 -13.01
C SER A 73 26.98 -8.57 -13.57
N ALA A 74 26.52 -8.00 -14.67
CA ALA A 74 25.32 -8.44 -15.39
C ALA A 74 25.50 -9.86 -15.95
N ASN A 75 26.62 -10.14 -16.62
CA ASN A 75 26.95 -11.48 -17.15
C ASN A 75 27.08 -12.54 -16.03
N LYS A 76 27.59 -12.14 -14.85
CA LYS A 76 27.66 -13.03 -13.69
C LYS A 76 26.26 -13.29 -13.09
N ALA A 77 25.41 -12.25 -13.05
CA ALA A 77 24.02 -12.39 -12.59
C ALA A 77 23.20 -13.25 -13.54
N GLU A 78 23.37 -13.09 -14.86
CA GLU A 78 22.72 -13.92 -15.88
C GLU A 78 23.14 -15.38 -15.79
N LYS A 79 24.45 -15.66 -15.66
CA LYS A 79 24.93 -17.04 -15.44
C LYS A 79 24.42 -17.65 -14.14
N SER A 80 24.32 -16.86 -13.07
CA SER A 80 23.76 -17.32 -11.80
C SER A 80 22.27 -17.60 -11.89
N ALA A 81 21.53 -16.79 -12.64
CA ALA A 81 20.10 -16.99 -12.90
C ALA A 81 19.88 -18.26 -13.75
N THR A 82 20.63 -18.42 -14.84
CA THR A 82 20.57 -19.63 -15.68
C THR A 82 20.92 -20.90 -14.89
N GLN A 83 21.95 -20.84 -14.04
CA GLN A 83 22.35 -21.95 -13.19
C GLN A 83 21.33 -22.26 -12.09
N ALA A 84 20.67 -21.25 -11.54
CA ALA A 84 19.54 -21.40 -10.61
C ALA A 84 18.33 -22.03 -11.33
N GLU A 85 18.03 -21.61 -12.55
CA GLU A 85 16.96 -22.17 -13.38
C GLU A 85 17.24 -23.62 -13.78
N GLU A 86 18.46 -23.93 -14.21
CA GLU A 86 18.89 -25.33 -14.50
C GLU A 86 18.86 -26.21 -13.24
N THR A 87 19.25 -25.66 -12.07
CA THR A 87 19.20 -26.37 -10.79
C THR A 87 17.76 -26.60 -10.35
N ALA A 88 16.86 -25.62 -10.54
CA ALA A 88 15.43 -25.77 -10.27
C ALA A 88 14.77 -26.79 -11.21
N VAL A 89 15.12 -26.76 -12.50
CA VAL A 89 14.64 -27.75 -13.49
C VAL A 89 15.21 -29.15 -13.19
N ALA A 90 16.47 -29.25 -12.78
CA ALA A 90 17.10 -30.54 -12.38
C ALA A 90 16.54 -31.08 -11.06
N ALA A 91 16.21 -30.19 -10.09
CA ALA A 91 15.52 -30.57 -8.86
C ALA A 91 14.10 -31.07 -9.16
N GLY A 92 13.36 -30.38 -10.08
CA GLY A 92 12.05 -30.81 -10.54
C GLY A 92 12.05 -32.15 -11.30
N ARG A 93 13.16 -32.51 -11.96
CA ARG A 93 13.31 -33.80 -12.66
C ARG A 93 13.72 -34.96 -11.74
N ARG A 94 14.27 -34.71 -10.56
CA ARG A 94 14.66 -35.72 -9.58
C ARG A 94 13.53 -36.21 -8.66
N THR A 95 12.38 -35.55 -8.68
CA THR A 95 11.21 -35.95 -7.87
C THR A 95 10.17 -36.65 -8.75
N GLY A 96 10.53 -37.82 -9.28
CA GLY A 96 9.65 -38.64 -10.12
C GLY A 96 8.52 -39.36 -9.38
N GLU A 97 8.19 -39.05 -8.12
CA GLU A 97 7.08 -39.67 -7.39
C GLU A 97 6.25 -38.76 -6.52
N ASN A 98 6.57 -37.45 -6.39
CA ASN A 98 5.70 -36.46 -5.71
C ASN A 98 5.69 -35.12 -6.49
N ALA A 99 4.90 -35.06 -7.52
CA ALA A 99 4.67 -33.82 -8.30
C ALA A 99 4.03 -32.68 -7.47
N PHE A 100 3.56 -32.97 -6.26
CA PHE A 100 2.98 -32.03 -5.34
C PHE A 100 4.00 -31.62 -4.27
N ASN A 101 4.73 -30.53 -4.50
CA ASN A 101 5.63 -29.91 -3.51
C ASN A 101 5.14 -28.49 -3.21
N PRO A 102 4.23 -28.33 -2.24
CA PRO A 102 3.69 -27.03 -1.91
C PRO A 102 4.75 -26.14 -1.25
N ALA A 103 4.74 -24.85 -1.61
CA ALA A 103 5.43 -23.83 -0.86
C ALA A 103 4.65 -23.58 0.44
N ILE A 104 5.31 -23.78 1.57
CA ILE A 104 4.73 -23.57 2.91
C ILE A 104 5.49 -22.43 3.57
N SER A 105 4.77 -21.43 4.06
CA SER A 105 5.33 -20.35 4.87
C SER A 105 4.51 -20.14 6.13
N LEU A 106 5.19 -19.75 7.20
CA LEU A 106 4.58 -19.41 8.49
C LEU A 106 5.03 -18.01 8.87
N ILE A 107 4.08 -17.14 9.15
CA ILE A 107 4.34 -15.80 9.67
C ILE A 107 3.86 -15.75 11.11
N MET A 108 4.78 -15.55 12.02
CA MET A 108 4.50 -15.43 13.45
C MET A 108 4.54 -13.96 13.87
N GLN A 109 3.56 -13.56 14.63
CA GLN A 109 3.43 -12.20 15.11
C GLN A 109 3.17 -12.18 16.62
N GLY A 110 3.96 -11.41 17.35
CA GLY A 110 3.74 -11.09 18.77
C GLY A 110 3.51 -9.59 18.94
N THR A 111 2.62 -9.22 19.84
CA THR A 111 2.32 -7.82 20.13
C THR A 111 2.26 -7.60 21.64
N TRP A 112 2.88 -6.51 22.10
CA TRP A 112 2.61 -5.93 23.41
C TRP A 112 1.82 -4.65 23.19
N ALA A 113 0.72 -4.50 23.95
CA ALA A 113 -0.21 -3.38 23.79
C ALA A 113 -0.48 -2.67 25.12
N ARG A 114 -0.51 -1.34 25.10
CA ARG A 114 -0.99 -0.48 26.18
C ARG A 114 -1.98 0.51 25.58
N THR A 115 -3.19 0.55 26.15
CA THR A 115 -4.26 1.47 25.76
C THR A 115 -4.73 2.23 27.01
N SER A 116 -5.08 3.51 26.85
CA SER A 116 -5.62 4.30 27.96
C SER A 116 -7.10 3.98 28.20
N GLN A 117 -7.81 3.53 27.18
CA GLN A 117 -9.21 3.09 27.27
C GLN A 117 -9.30 1.57 27.20
N ASP A 118 -10.37 1.00 27.75
CA ASP A 118 -10.61 -0.45 27.65
C ASP A 118 -10.84 -0.88 26.19
N PRO A 119 -10.02 -1.79 25.63
CA PRO A 119 -10.20 -2.27 24.26
C PRO A 119 -11.50 -3.05 24.04
N ASN A 120 -12.06 -3.69 25.08
CA ASN A 120 -13.33 -4.42 24.96
C ASN A 120 -14.53 -3.49 24.69
N ASN A 121 -14.41 -2.20 25.04
CA ASN A 121 -15.43 -1.19 24.80
C ASN A 121 -15.13 -0.36 23.55
N PHE A 122 -14.40 -0.90 22.58
CA PHE A 122 -14.10 -0.19 21.34
C PHE A 122 -15.32 -0.17 20.40
N PHE A 123 -15.65 1.01 19.93
CA PHE A 123 -16.59 1.25 18.86
C PHE A 123 -16.24 2.55 18.11
N ILE A 124 -16.85 2.77 16.98
CA ILE A 124 -16.68 3.98 16.18
C ILE A 124 -17.98 4.77 16.25
N SER A 125 -17.99 5.85 17.02
CA SER A 125 -19.18 6.69 17.21
C SER A 125 -19.67 7.28 15.89
N GLY A 126 -20.98 7.24 15.68
CA GLY A 126 -21.64 7.75 14.47
C GLY A 126 -21.70 6.77 13.32
N PHE A 127 -21.14 5.56 13.48
CA PHE A 127 -21.08 4.55 12.43
C PHE A 127 -21.68 3.24 12.92
N MET A 128 -22.39 2.55 12.03
CA MET A 128 -22.95 1.26 12.34
C MET A 128 -21.84 0.25 12.66
N PRO A 129 -21.92 -0.46 13.79
CA PRO A 129 -20.89 -1.43 14.17
C PRO A 129 -20.66 -2.45 13.06
N SER A 130 -19.40 -2.65 12.72
CA SER A 130 -19.00 -3.56 11.64
C SER A 130 -18.82 -5.00 12.10
N GLY A 131 -18.85 -5.24 13.41
CA GLY A 131 -18.47 -6.53 13.96
C GLY A 131 -16.98 -6.83 13.77
N GLY A 132 -16.56 -8.05 14.09
CA GLY A 132 -15.19 -8.49 13.88
C GLY A 132 -14.13 -7.82 14.75
N GLU A 133 -12.87 -8.06 14.42
CA GLU A 133 -11.72 -7.62 15.19
C GLU A 133 -11.23 -6.22 14.74
N VAL A 134 -12.11 -5.22 14.83
CA VAL A 134 -11.77 -3.85 14.44
C VAL A 134 -11.14 -3.02 15.56
N GLY A 135 -11.28 -3.48 16.81
CA GLY A 135 -10.72 -2.85 18.00
C GLY A 135 -9.19 -2.95 18.08
N PRO A 136 -8.58 -2.26 19.04
CA PRO A 136 -7.17 -2.47 19.38
C PRO A 136 -6.99 -3.85 20.05
N PRO A 137 -5.79 -4.45 19.99
CA PRO A 137 -5.51 -5.70 20.70
C PRO A 137 -5.67 -5.54 22.21
N LYS A 138 -5.89 -6.66 22.90
CA LYS A 138 -5.93 -6.71 24.38
C LYS A 138 -4.64 -6.17 24.96
N ARG A 139 -4.74 -5.55 26.14
CA ARG A 139 -3.58 -4.98 26.86
C ARG A 139 -2.58 -6.08 27.24
N SER A 140 -1.29 -5.71 27.37
CA SER A 140 -0.18 -6.59 27.68
C SER A 140 0.28 -7.43 26.47
N PHE A 141 0.91 -8.56 26.71
CA PHE A 141 1.41 -9.44 25.68
C PHE A 141 0.29 -10.28 25.07
N GLY A 142 0.28 -10.37 23.77
CA GLY A 142 -0.65 -11.17 23.00
C GLY A 142 0.03 -11.75 21.77
N LEU A 143 -0.49 -12.87 21.30
CA LEU A 143 -0.21 -13.37 19.98
C LEU A 143 -0.89 -12.41 19.00
N GLY A 144 -0.15 -11.92 18.01
CA GLY A 144 -0.78 -11.28 16.85
C GLY A 144 -1.33 -12.33 15.89
N GLU A 145 -1.81 -11.89 14.76
CA GLU A 145 -2.24 -12.78 13.69
C GLU A 145 -1.06 -13.62 13.20
N THR A 146 -1.13 -14.93 13.37
CA THR A 146 -0.12 -15.89 12.91
C THR A 146 -0.68 -16.62 11.72
N GLU A 147 -0.04 -16.48 10.55
CA GLU A 147 -0.54 -16.99 9.28
C GLU A 147 0.25 -18.20 8.81
N LEU A 148 -0.45 -19.26 8.44
CA LEU A 148 0.08 -20.40 7.70
C LEU A 148 -0.39 -20.31 6.25
N SER A 149 0.54 -20.15 5.32
CA SER A 149 0.26 -20.14 3.88
C SER A 149 0.77 -21.39 3.22
N ILE A 150 -0.07 -22.01 2.42
CA ILE A 150 0.25 -23.18 1.58
C ILE A 150 -0.14 -22.85 0.15
N SER A 151 0.78 -22.96 -0.78
CA SER A 151 0.49 -22.73 -2.19
C SER A 151 1.20 -23.73 -3.08
N ALA A 152 0.51 -24.17 -4.15
CA ALA A 152 1.07 -25.06 -5.14
C ALA A 152 0.47 -24.82 -6.52
N ASN A 153 1.22 -25.07 -7.58
CA ASN A 153 0.66 -25.25 -8.89
C ASN A 153 0.01 -26.65 -8.94
N ILE A 154 -1.29 -26.69 -9.25
CA ILE A 154 -2.05 -27.94 -9.36
C ILE A 154 -1.69 -28.59 -10.68
N ASP A 155 -1.61 -27.81 -11.73
CA ASP A 155 -1.21 -28.18 -13.08
C ASP A 155 -0.64 -26.94 -13.81
N PRO A 156 -0.30 -27.00 -15.10
CA PRO A 156 0.19 -25.83 -15.84
C PRO A 156 -0.82 -24.67 -15.96
N TYR A 157 -2.11 -24.90 -15.68
CA TYR A 157 -3.18 -23.93 -15.87
C TYR A 157 -3.67 -23.31 -14.56
N PHE A 158 -3.49 -24.00 -13.43
CA PHE A 158 -4.06 -23.59 -12.14
C PHE A 158 -3.06 -23.65 -11.01
N ARG A 159 -3.17 -22.66 -10.14
CA ARG A 159 -2.50 -22.59 -8.83
C ARG A 159 -3.56 -22.59 -7.72
N GLY A 160 -3.30 -23.35 -6.66
CA GLY A 160 -4.09 -23.32 -5.43
C GLY A 160 -3.34 -22.57 -4.32
N ILE A 161 -4.08 -21.83 -3.49
CA ILE A 161 -3.56 -21.12 -2.33
C ILE A 161 -4.53 -21.32 -1.18
N VAL A 162 -4.00 -21.63 0.01
CA VAL A 162 -4.73 -21.64 1.27
C VAL A 162 -3.93 -20.84 2.28
N ILE A 163 -4.57 -19.85 2.91
CA ILE A 163 -4.01 -19.06 4.01
C ILE A 163 -4.95 -19.18 5.20
N ALA A 164 -4.42 -19.69 6.30
CA ALA A 164 -5.13 -19.82 7.56
C ALA A 164 -4.43 -18.99 8.64
N SER A 165 -5.19 -18.25 9.43
CA SER A 165 -4.70 -17.50 10.57
C SER A 165 -5.07 -18.15 11.89
N LEU A 166 -4.16 -18.09 12.84
CA LEU A 166 -4.38 -18.43 14.24
C LEU A 166 -4.53 -17.13 15.03
N SER A 167 -5.70 -16.94 15.63
CA SER A 167 -5.99 -15.75 16.46
C SER A 167 -5.48 -15.90 17.90
N PRO A 168 -5.36 -14.79 18.65
CA PRO A 168 -5.04 -14.83 20.08
C PRO A 168 -6.02 -15.63 20.92
N GLU A 169 -7.23 -15.83 20.44
CA GLU A 169 -8.29 -16.61 21.10
C GLU A 169 -8.22 -18.12 20.81
N ASN A 170 -7.12 -18.60 20.22
CA ASN A 170 -6.91 -20.00 19.81
C ASN A 170 -7.92 -20.48 18.77
N THR A 171 -8.46 -19.57 17.95
CA THR A 171 -9.32 -19.93 16.82
C THR A 171 -8.53 -19.92 15.53
N VAL A 172 -8.85 -20.88 14.65
CA VAL A 172 -8.27 -20.95 13.30
C VAL A 172 -9.32 -20.43 12.31
N ALA A 173 -8.97 -19.42 11.56
CA ALA A 173 -9.79 -18.88 10.49
C ALA A 173 -9.11 -19.06 9.14
N VAL A 174 -9.87 -19.42 8.10
CA VAL A 174 -9.39 -19.42 6.73
C VAL A 174 -9.55 -18.01 6.18
N GLU A 175 -8.44 -17.33 5.93
CA GLU A 175 -8.46 -15.98 5.34
C GLU A 175 -8.63 -16.02 3.84
N GLU A 176 -7.85 -16.88 3.17
CA GLU A 176 -7.95 -17.11 1.76
C GLU A 176 -7.87 -18.61 1.45
N ALA A 177 -8.71 -19.07 0.53
CA ALA A 177 -8.70 -20.43 -0.02
C ALA A 177 -9.25 -20.39 -1.44
N TYR A 178 -8.37 -20.28 -2.42
CA TYR A 178 -8.81 -20.12 -3.80
C TYR A 178 -7.88 -20.84 -4.79
N PHE A 179 -8.44 -21.10 -5.97
CA PHE A 179 -7.64 -21.40 -7.16
C PHE A 179 -7.56 -20.17 -8.06
N GLN A 180 -6.47 -20.09 -8.82
CA GLN A 180 -6.23 -19.03 -9.78
C GLN A 180 -5.70 -19.62 -11.09
N THR A 181 -6.16 -19.11 -12.22
CA THR A 181 -5.64 -19.48 -13.54
C THR A 181 -4.26 -18.86 -13.76
N LEU A 182 -3.36 -19.62 -14.41
CA LEU A 182 -1.99 -19.17 -14.71
C LEU A 182 -1.80 -18.79 -16.19
N ALA A 183 -2.59 -19.37 -17.08
CA ALA A 183 -2.34 -19.31 -18.52
C ALA A 183 -3.59 -18.90 -19.34
N LEU A 184 -4.43 -18.00 -18.83
CA LEU A 184 -5.45 -17.39 -19.66
C LEU A 184 -4.80 -16.40 -20.61
N ALA A 185 -5.20 -16.46 -21.90
CA ALA A 185 -4.68 -15.56 -22.92
C ALA A 185 -5.04 -14.09 -22.66
N GLN A 186 -4.27 -13.18 -23.25
CA GLN A 186 -4.57 -11.75 -23.34
C GLN A 186 -4.65 -11.00 -21.99
N GLY A 187 -3.95 -11.45 -20.95
CA GLY A 187 -3.87 -10.76 -19.66
C GLY A 187 -5.06 -11.03 -18.72
N PHE A 188 -5.92 -11.99 -19.03
CA PHE A 188 -7.00 -12.39 -18.14
C PHE A 188 -6.51 -13.32 -17.03
N THR A 189 -7.10 -13.15 -15.84
CA THR A 189 -6.93 -14.04 -14.68
C THR A 189 -8.29 -14.29 -14.05
N LEU A 190 -8.63 -15.55 -13.85
CA LEU A 190 -9.81 -15.96 -13.12
C LEU A 190 -9.39 -16.53 -11.75
N LYS A 191 -10.02 -16.07 -10.68
CA LYS A 191 -9.86 -16.57 -9.31
C LYS A 191 -11.20 -17.05 -8.80
N GLY A 192 -11.23 -18.18 -8.10
CA GLY A 192 -12.46 -18.74 -7.50
C GLY A 192 -12.18 -19.34 -6.14
N GLY A 193 -13.05 -19.05 -5.16
CA GLY A 193 -12.94 -19.44 -3.77
C GLY A 193 -13.04 -18.28 -2.80
N ARG A 194 -12.38 -18.36 -1.65
CA ARG A 194 -12.27 -17.27 -0.68
C ARG A 194 -11.04 -16.42 -0.96
N PHE A 195 -11.22 -15.13 -1.12
CA PHE A 195 -10.13 -14.21 -1.45
C PHE A 195 -10.37 -12.80 -0.91
N LEU A 196 -9.28 -12.05 -0.72
CA LEU A 196 -9.33 -10.61 -0.48
C LEU A 196 -9.78 -9.91 -1.77
N SER A 197 -10.82 -9.06 -1.65
CA SER A 197 -11.35 -8.32 -2.79
C SER A 197 -10.33 -7.32 -3.32
N GLY A 198 -10.33 -7.09 -4.64
CA GLY A 198 -9.46 -6.14 -5.32
C GLY A 198 -9.83 -4.66 -5.13
N ILE A 199 -10.77 -4.33 -4.23
CA ILE A 199 -11.19 -2.95 -3.98
C ILE A 199 -10.16 -2.18 -3.15
N GLY A 200 -9.83 -0.94 -3.56
CA GLY A 200 -8.83 -0.12 -2.89
C GLY A 200 -7.42 -0.67 -3.05
N TYR A 201 -6.48 -0.07 -2.34
CA TYR A 201 -5.08 -0.50 -2.35
C TYR A 201 -4.74 -1.44 -1.20
N GLN A 202 -5.15 -1.10 0.03
CA GLN A 202 -4.72 -1.84 1.22
C GLN A 202 -5.48 -3.16 1.40
N ASN A 203 -6.67 -3.32 0.81
CA ASN A 203 -7.51 -4.50 1.05
C ASN A 203 -6.86 -5.82 0.60
N GLU A 204 -6.08 -5.81 -0.48
CA GLU A 204 -5.38 -7.01 -0.97
C GLU A 204 -4.07 -7.34 -0.22
N ILE A 205 -3.67 -6.48 0.71
CA ILE A 205 -2.42 -6.64 1.46
C ILE A 205 -2.72 -7.31 2.78
N HIS A 206 -2.04 -8.43 3.08
CA HIS A 206 -2.15 -9.11 4.36
C HIS A 206 -1.62 -8.24 5.51
N GLN A 207 -2.18 -8.41 6.71
CA GLN A 207 -1.91 -7.54 7.86
C GLN A 207 -0.43 -7.49 8.24
N HIS A 208 0.28 -8.60 8.16
CA HIS A 208 1.72 -8.66 8.47
C HIS A 208 2.56 -7.77 7.52
N ALA A 209 2.05 -7.48 6.33
CA ALA A 209 2.71 -6.64 5.32
C ALA A 209 2.33 -5.15 5.43
N TRP A 210 1.36 -4.80 6.25
CA TRP A 210 0.96 -3.39 6.44
C TRP A 210 2.09 -2.55 7.03
N ASP A 211 2.09 -1.27 6.68
CA ASP A 211 3.04 -0.31 7.23
C ASP A 211 2.72 0.04 8.69
N PHE A 212 1.46 -0.07 9.11
CA PHE A 212 1.00 0.13 10.48
C PHE A 212 0.41 -1.17 11.02
N GLN A 213 0.39 -1.30 12.35
CA GLN A 213 -0.06 -2.52 13.02
C GLN A 213 -1.54 -2.82 12.79
N ASP A 214 -2.36 -1.82 12.49
CA ASP A 214 -3.80 -1.94 12.36
C ASP A 214 -4.35 -1.25 11.12
N ALA A 215 -5.57 -1.65 10.72
CA ALA A 215 -6.29 -1.07 9.60
C ALA A 215 -6.64 0.41 9.85
N PRO A 216 -6.66 1.25 8.80
CA PRO A 216 -7.18 2.62 8.87
C PRO A 216 -8.65 2.67 9.30
N LEU A 217 -9.08 3.77 9.94
CA LEU A 217 -10.46 3.94 10.38
C LEU A 217 -11.51 3.74 9.28
N PRO A 218 -11.32 4.20 8.02
CA PRO A 218 -12.30 3.94 6.97
C PRO A 218 -12.47 2.46 6.66
N TYR A 219 -11.41 1.66 6.68
CA TYR A 219 -11.50 0.22 6.54
C TYR A 219 -12.29 -0.41 7.69
N LYS A 220 -12.03 0.00 8.92
CA LYS A 220 -12.75 -0.47 10.09
C LYS A 220 -14.24 -0.11 10.03
N ALA A 221 -14.58 1.12 9.65
CA ALA A 221 -15.94 1.62 9.63
C ALA A 221 -16.79 1.10 8.46
N PHE A 222 -16.18 0.86 7.28
CA PHE A 222 -16.93 0.56 6.06
C PHE A 222 -16.75 -0.86 5.54
N LEU A 223 -15.68 -1.55 5.94
CA LEU A 223 -15.34 -2.89 5.45
C LEU A 223 -15.03 -3.90 6.57
N GLY A 224 -15.22 -3.52 7.85
CA GLY A 224 -14.95 -4.42 8.98
C GLY A 224 -13.46 -4.78 9.16
N GLY A 225 -12.57 -3.90 8.70
CA GLY A 225 -11.12 -4.08 8.73
C GLY A 225 -10.53 -4.55 7.40
N ARG A 226 -11.08 -5.57 6.79
CA ARG A 226 -10.74 -6.11 5.45
C ARG A 226 -11.99 -6.69 4.80
N TYR A 227 -12.09 -6.59 3.48
CA TYR A 227 -13.20 -7.16 2.72
C TYR A 227 -12.79 -8.48 2.07
N VAL A 228 -13.21 -9.58 2.66
CA VAL A 228 -12.98 -10.97 2.20
C VAL A 228 -14.24 -11.51 1.58
N GLN A 229 -14.15 -12.27 0.50
CA GLN A 229 -15.30 -12.81 -0.21
C GLN A 229 -15.14 -14.28 -0.60
N ASP A 230 -16.23 -15.03 -0.54
CA ASP A 230 -16.39 -16.35 -1.15
C ASP A 230 -17.09 -16.17 -2.50
N GLY A 231 -16.35 -16.34 -3.62
CA GLY A 231 -16.90 -16.03 -4.93
C GLY A 231 -15.96 -16.26 -6.08
N VAL A 232 -16.18 -15.51 -7.15
CA VAL A 232 -15.35 -15.50 -8.36
C VAL A 232 -14.93 -14.08 -8.67
N GLN A 233 -13.68 -13.95 -9.14
CA GLN A 233 -13.08 -12.68 -9.56
C GLN A 233 -12.48 -12.88 -10.94
N LEU A 234 -12.82 -12.00 -11.87
CA LEU A 234 -12.17 -11.88 -13.17
C LEU A 234 -11.35 -10.59 -13.20
N ARG A 235 -10.08 -10.70 -13.56
CA ARG A 235 -9.17 -9.55 -13.78
C ARG A 235 -8.68 -9.56 -15.22
N TRP A 236 -8.46 -8.38 -15.74
CA TRP A 236 -7.80 -8.15 -17.00
C TRP A 236 -6.74 -7.09 -16.85
N VAL A 237 -5.49 -7.46 -17.17
CA VAL A 237 -4.37 -6.52 -17.28
C VAL A 237 -4.22 -6.20 -18.75
N ALA A 238 -4.43 -4.94 -19.11
CA ALA A 238 -4.38 -4.49 -20.49
C ALA A 238 -2.94 -4.50 -21.02
N PRO A 239 -2.72 -4.87 -22.30
CA PRO A 239 -1.40 -4.82 -22.93
C PRO A 239 -1.04 -3.38 -23.35
N THR A 240 -0.96 -2.46 -22.39
CA THR A 240 -0.65 -1.04 -22.60
C THR A 240 0.76 -0.71 -22.09
N PRO A 241 1.40 0.38 -22.55
CA PRO A 241 2.71 0.81 -22.05
C PRO A 241 2.72 1.21 -20.57
N PHE A 242 1.56 1.48 -19.99
CA PHE A 242 1.36 1.76 -18.59
C PHE A 242 0.50 0.66 -17.97
N PHE A 243 0.60 0.48 -16.65
CA PHE A 243 -0.23 -0.48 -15.95
C PHE A 243 -1.70 -0.05 -16.00
N LEU A 244 -2.56 -0.92 -16.53
CA LEU A 244 -4.01 -0.79 -16.52
C LEU A 244 -4.61 -2.14 -16.18
N GLU A 245 -5.28 -2.22 -15.03
CA GLU A 245 -6.02 -3.40 -14.58
C GLU A 245 -7.49 -3.04 -14.41
N VAL A 246 -8.38 -3.91 -14.86
CA VAL A 246 -9.82 -3.82 -14.59
C VAL A 246 -10.29 -5.16 -14.06
N GLY A 247 -11.12 -5.17 -13.04
CA GLY A 247 -11.65 -6.39 -12.46
C GLY A 247 -13.08 -6.30 -12.01
N GLY A 248 -13.71 -7.47 -11.92
CA GLY A 248 -15.06 -7.63 -11.43
C GLY A 248 -15.18 -8.87 -10.56
N GLU A 249 -16.04 -8.80 -9.54
CA GLU A 249 -16.28 -9.86 -8.57
C GLU A 249 -17.77 -10.10 -8.39
N LEU A 250 -18.12 -11.38 -8.28
CA LEU A 250 -19.45 -11.84 -7.86
C LEU A 250 -19.25 -12.81 -6.68
N ALA A 251 -19.86 -12.51 -5.54
CA ALA A 251 -19.60 -13.26 -4.33
C ALA A 251 -20.81 -13.38 -3.41
N SER A 252 -20.66 -14.17 -2.36
CA SER A 252 -21.73 -14.48 -1.40
C SER A 252 -22.25 -13.25 -0.64
N GLY A 253 -21.39 -12.24 -0.37
CA GLY A 253 -21.74 -11.07 0.43
C GLY A 253 -21.75 -11.33 1.94
N ALA A 254 -20.92 -12.26 2.40
CA ALA A 254 -20.83 -12.63 3.81
C ALA A 254 -20.23 -11.53 4.71
N SER A 255 -19.25 -10.82 4.19
CA SER A 255 -18.49 -9.83 4.96
C SER A 255 -19.22 -8.49 5.06
N PHE A 256 -19.02 -7.79 6.21
CA PHE A 256 -19.52 -6.44 6.39
C PHE A 256 -19.08 -5.53 5.22
N PRO A 257 -19.97 -4.70 4.67
CA PRO A 257 -21.30 -4.31 5.16
C PRO A 257 -22.46 -5.23 4.72
N GLY A 258 -22.20 -6.42 4.14
CA GLY A 258 -23.18 -7.45 3.86
C GLY A 258 -23.36 -8.43 5.03
N ASN A 259 -24.29 -9.37 4.88
CA ASN A 259 -24.45 -10.62 5.63
C ASN A 259 -25.61 -11.47 5.08
N ASP A 260 -26.18 -11.10 3.93
CA ASP A 260 -27.37 -11.77 3.38
C ASP A 260 -26.93 -12.96 2.52
N LEU A 261 -26.73 -14.12 3.18
CA LEU A 261 -26.14 -15.33 2.60
C LEU A 261 -27.16 -16.31 2.02
N ASN A 262 -28.36 -16.38 2.59
CA ASN A 262 -29.31 -17.44 2.24
C ASN A 262 -30.22 -17.00 1.10
N LYS A 263 -29.65 -16.82 -0.09
CA LYS A 263 -30.40 -16.46 -1.30
C LYS A 263 -29.80 -17.05 -2.56
N ASN A 264 -30.62 -17.17 -3.60
CA ASN A 264 -30.15 -17.53 -4.93
C ASN A 264 -29.38 -16.35 -5.55
N GLY A 265 -28.18 -16.60 -6.12
CA GLY A 265 -27.36 -15.62 -6.79
C GLY A 265 -26.34 -14.94 -5.88
N ALA A 266 -25.72 -13.87 -6.40
CA ALA A 266 -24.67 -13.15 -5.71
C ALA A 266 -25.23 -12.21 -4.63
N GLY A 267 -24.62 -12.22 -3.44
CA GLY A 267 -24.88 -11.31 -2.33
C GLY A 267 -24.07 -10.03 -2.42
N SER A 268 -22.95 -10.05 -3.15
CA SER A 268 -22.14 -8.87 -3.43
C SER A 268 -21.62 -8.84 -4.86
N THR A 269 -21.37 -7.63 -5.32
CA THR A 269 -20.71 -7.32 -6.60
C THR A 269 -19.68 -6.26 -6.35
N ALA A 270 -18.44 -6.48 -6.78
CA ALA A 270 -17.41 -5.46 -6.78
C ALA A 270 -16.87 -5.24 -8.19
N LEU A 271 -16.51 -3.99 -8.48
CA LEU A 271 -15.84 -3.57 -9.70
C LEU A 271 -14.65 -2.69 -9.30
N PHE A 272 -13.53 -2.83 -9.98
CA PHE A 272 -12.37 -2.00 -9.74
C PHE A 272 -11.57 -1.76 -11.02
N ALA A 273 -10.88 -0.64 -11.05
CA ALA A 273 -9.94 -0.29 -12.10
C ALA A 273 -8.72 0.38 -11.47
N HIS A 274 -7.53 -0.03 -11.88
CA HIS A 274 -6.27 0.47 -11.39
C HIS A 274 -5.41 0.93 -12.57
N VAL A 275 -4.80 2.09 -12.42
CA VAL A 275 -3.87 2.66 -13.40
C VAL A 275 -2.58 2.99 -12.67
N GLY A 276 -1.45 2.73 -13.30
CA GLY A 276 -0.15 3.00 -12.69
C GLY A 276 0.97 3.05 -13.73
N GLY A 277 2.15 3.35 -13.25
CA GLY A 277 3.35 3.41 -14.08
C GLY A 277 4.52 4.04 -13.35
N ASP A 278 5.60 4.22 -14.08
CA ASP A 278 6.82 4.81 -13.59
C ASP A 278 6.98 6.25 -14.12
N ILE A 279 7.59 7.12 -13.34
CA ILE A 279 8.00 8.46 -13.77
C ILE A 279 9.52 8.53 -13.59
N GLY A 280 10.24 8.39 -14.73
CA GLY A 280 11.69 8.20 -14.73
C GLY A 280 12.09 6.92 -13.99
N GLU A 281 13.30 6.89 -13.45
CA GLU A 281 13.85 5.72 -12.76
C GLU A 281 13.53 5.70 -11.26
N SER A 282 13.02 6.81 -10.72
CA SER A 282 12.94 7.01 -9.26
C SER A 282 11.54 6.98 -8.69
N TYR A 283 10.50 7.08 -9.51
CA TYR A 283 9.12 7.14 -9.03
C TYR A 283 8.27 6.07 -9.66
N ALA A 284 7.45 5.42 -8.85
CA ALA A 284 6.39 4.53 -9.31
C ALA A 284 5.07 4.95 -8.63
N TRP A 285 3.97 4.93 -9.37
CA TRP A 285 2.67 5.35 -8.88
C TRP A 285 1.57 4.40 -9.31
N ARG A 286 0.53 4.31 -8.49
CA ARG A 286 -0.73 3.63 -8.82
C ARG A 286 -1.88 4.44 -8.26
N THR A 287 -3.00 4.49 -8.98
CA THR A 287 -4.28 5.00 -8.50
C THR A 287 -5.40 4.05 -8.91
N GLY A 288 -6.50 4.05 -8.17
CA GLY A 288 -7.62 3.17 -8.40
C GLY A 288 -8.96 3.79 -8.08
N LEU A 289 -9.99 3.24 -8.72
CA LEU A 289 -11.40 3.50 -8.42
C LEU A 289 -12.10 2.16 -8.26
N SER A 290 -12.80 1.99 -7.15
CA SER A 290 -13.51 0.77 -6.83
C SER A 290 -14.94 1.05 -6.39
N TYR A 291 -15.82 0.11 -6.68
CA TYR A 291 -17.22 0.12 -6.30
C TYR A 291 -17.63 -1.24 -5.75
N LEU A 292 -18.23 -1.23 -4.57
CA LEU A 292 -18.82 -2.40 -3.93
C LEU A 292 -20.31 -2.18 -3.72
N ARG A 293 -21.10 -3.20 -4.04
CA ARG A 293 -22.51 -3.27 -3.67
C ARG A 293 -22.77 -4.61 -2.97
N THR A 294 -23.45 -4.55 -1.83
CA THR A 294 -23.81 -5.74 -1.06
C THR A 294 -25.15 -5.55 -0.37
N SER A 295 -25.74 -6.63 0.15
CA SER A 295 -26.99 -6.61 0.90
C SER A 295 -26.79 -7.18 2.31
N ALA A 296 -27.58 -6.63 3.24
CA ALA A 296 -27.70 -7.08 4.62
C ALA A 296 -29.12 -7.58 4.89
N ASN A 297 -29.22 -8.65 5.67
CA ASN A 297 -30.48 -9.21 6.12
C ASN A 297 -30.37 -9.48 7.62
N ASN A 298 -31.13 -8.71 8.42
CA ASN A 298 -31.09 -8.77 9.88
C ASN A 298 -29.67 -8.71 10.45
N ARG A 299 -28.82 -7.81 9.91
CA ARG A 299 -27.47 -7.60 10.43
C ARG A 299 -27.56 -6.95 11.79
N SER A 300 -27.39 -7.73 12.84
CA SER A 300 -27.57 -7.32 14.23
C SER A 300 -26.33 -6.63 14.80
N PHE A 301 -26.55 -5.70 15.72
CA PHE A 301 -25.54 -5.08 16.55
C PHE A 301 -26.15 -4.68 17.91
N GLN A 302 -25.32 -4.61 18.94
CA GLN A 302 -25.75 -4.15 20.25
C GLN A 302 -25.46 -2.67 20.41
N ASP A 303 -26.43 -1.94 20.96
CA ASP A 303 -26.32 -0.52 21.32
C ASP A 303 -26.99 -0.31 22.67
N PRO A 304 -26.31 0.26 23.69
CA PRO A 304 -26.98 0.60 24.94
C PRO A 304 -28.05 1.67 24.71
N ASN A 305 -29.25 1.41 25.20
CA ASN A 305 -30.32 2.41 25.18
C ASN A 305 -30.07 3.56 26.16
N SER A 306 -30.97 4.54 26.24
CA SER A 306 -30.86 5.72 27.10
C SER A 306 -30.77 5.39 28.61
N LEU A 307 -31.15 4.18 29.01
CA LEU A 307 -31.02 3.67 30.38
C LEU A 307 -29.74 2.86 30.60
N GLY A 308 -28.88 2.75 29.59
CA GLY A 308 -27.65 1.94 29.63
C GLY A 308 -27.87 0.44 29.49
N ILE A 309 -29.08 -0.01 29.11
CA ILE A 309 -29.42 -1.42 28.91
C ILE A 309 -29.02 -1.81 27.47
N PRO A 310 -28.18 -2.81 27.25
CA PRO A 310 -27.86 -3.32 25.92
C PRO A 310 -29.13 -3.84 25.24
N VAL A 311 -29.44 -3.30 24.07
CA VAL A 311 -30.48 -3.79 23.17
C VAL A 311 -29.88 -4.27 21.87
N THR A 312 -30.49 -5.28 21.25
CA THR A 312 -30.03 -5.76 19.94
C THR A 312 -30.85 -5.09 18.85
N ASN A 313 -30.17 -4.29 18.03
CA ASN A 313 -30.76 -3.67 16.86
C ASN A 313 -30.38 -4.47 15.61
N SER A 314 -31.17 -4.41 14.54
CA SER A 314 -30.85 -5.08 13.29
C SER A 314 -31.14 -4.20 12.07
N PHE A 315 -30.29 -4.33 11.06
CA PHE A 315 -30.39 -3.63 9.79
C PHE A 315 -30.65 -4.62 8.64
N THR A 316 -31.68 -4.32 7.82
CA THR A 316 -31.97 -5.03 6.58
C THR A 316 -32.01 -4.03 5.43
N GLY A 317 -31.15 -4.24 4.41
CA GLY A 317 -31.08 -3.29 3.31
C GLY A 317 -29.89 -3.53 2.39
N ARG A 318 -29.46 -2.46 1.74
CA ARG A 318 -28.34 -2.47 0.79
C ARG A 318 -27.26 -1.50 1.24
N ALA A 319 -26.01 -1.87 0.97
CA ALA A 319 -24.87 -1.01 1.16
C ALA A 319 -24.10 -0.84 -0.16
N LYS A 320 -23.60 0.36 -0.41
CA LYS A 320 -22.73 0.71 -1.52
C LYS A 320 -21.51 1.41 -0.95
N VAL A 321 -20.33 1.01 -1.41
CA VAL A 321 -19.07 1.65 -1.00
C VAL A 321 -18.27 1.98 -2.26
N TRP A 322 -17.88 3.24 -2.37
CA TRP A 322 -16.94 3.73 -3.36
C TRP A 322 -15.59 3.93 -2.70
N VAL A 323 -14.51 3.54 -3.38
CA VAL A 323 -13.13 3.76 -2.91
C VAL A 323 -12.32 4.39 -4.03
N VAL A 324 -11.62 5.47 -3.70
CA VAL A 324 -10.58 6.05 -4.55
C VAL A 324 -9.26 5.89 -3.81
N ASP A 325 -8.27 5.29 -4.43
CA ASP A 325 -6.97 5.04 -3.84
C ASP A 325 -5.82 5.65 -4.65
N GLY A 326 -4.71 5.89 -3.99
CA GLY A 326 -3.51 6.36 -4.62
C GLY A 326 -2.27 6.03 -3.80
N VAL A 327 -1.23 5.57 -4.50
CA VAL A 327 0.09 5.28 -3.93
C VAL A 327 1.17 5.88 -4.82
N LEU A 328 2.12 6.56 -4.20
CA LEU A 328 3.34 7.03 -4.83
C LEU A 328 4.54 6.47 -4.08
N LYS A 329 5.46 5.85 -4.78
CA LYS A 329 6.73 5.37 -4.26
C LYS A 329 7.87 6.14 -4.90
N TRP A 330 8.84 6.50 -4.09
CA TRP A 330 10.08 7.12 -4.54
C TRP A 330 11.28 6.36 -3.99
N ALA A 331 12.27 6.14 -4.85
CA ALA A 331 13.56 5.60 -4.47
C ALA A 331 14.64 6.22 -5.38
N PRO A 332 15.78 6.69 -4.84
CA PRO A 332 16.83 7.30 -5.66
C PRO A 332 17.35 6.32 -6.72
N ASN A 333 17.27 6.69 -8.01
CA ASN A 333 17.70 5.86 -9.13
C ASN A 333 17.10 4.43 -9.12
N GLY A 334 15.85 4.29 -8.66
CA GLY A 334 15.17 3.00 -8.52
C GLY A 334 15.67 2.10 -7.38
N ASN A 335 16.68 2.53 -6.62
CA ASN A 335 17.25 1.75 -5.53
C ASN A 335 16.58 2.02 -4.18
N SER A 336 15.63 1.17 -3.80
CA SER A 336 14.89 1.28 -2.54
C SER A 336 15.63 0.77 -1.31
N THR A 337 16.84 0.19 -1.46
CA THR A 337 17.54 -0.48 -0.34
C THR A 337 18.13 0.50 0.67
N GLN A 338 18.53 1.70 0.24
CA GLN A 338 19.13 2.73 1.10
C GLN A 338 18.06 3.65 1.66
N GLN A 339 17.35 4.33 0.78
CA GLN A 339 16.30 5.28 1.11
C GLN A 339 15.11 5.09 0.19
N ASN A 340 13.91 5.20 0.72
CA ASN A 340 12.70 5.26 -0.08
C ASN A 340 11.57 5.97 0.68
N VAL A 341 10.62 6.51 -0.07
CA VAL A 341 9.39 7.10 0.46
C VAL A 341 8.21 6.40 -0.18
N LYS A 342 7.22 6.05 0.64
CA LYS A 342 5.90 5.61 0.19
C LYS A 342 4.85 6.58 0.72
N LEU A 343 4.09 7.19 -0.17
CA LEU A 343 2.88 7.94 0.15
C LEU A 343 1.67 7.14 -0.28
N GLN A 344 0.66 7.04 0.57
CA GLN A 344 -0.55 6.28 0.30
C GLN A 344 -1.74 7.02 0.89
N ALA A 345 -2.83 7.10 0.13
CA ALA A 345 -4.10 7.67 0.60
C ALA A 345 -5.27 6.94 -0.04
N GLU A 346 -6.36 6.78 0.71
CA GLU A 346 -7.62 6.25 0.21
C GLU A 346 -8.80 7.06 0.77
N TYR A 347 -9.79 7.30 -0.08
CA TYR A 347 -11.04 7.96 0.26
C TYR A 347 -12.20 7.00 0.04
N PHE A 348 -13.08 6.92 1.03
CA PHE A 348 -14.26 6.06 1.06
C PHE A 348 -15.53 6.90 1.12
N ARG A 349 -16.53 6.47 0.37
CA ARG A 349 -17.92 6.95 0.49
C ARG A 349 -18.83 5.75 0.60
N SER A 350 -19.58 5.68 1.70
CA SER A 350 -20.52 4.61 2.01
C SER A 350 -21.95 5.15 2.01
N GLU A 351 -22.84 4.41 1.39
CA GLU A 351 -24.28 4.66 1.38
C GLU A 351 -25.00 3.38 1.82
N GLN A 352 -25.89 3.49 2.80
CA GLN A 352 -26.75 2.39 3.24
C GLN A 352 -28.20 2.86 3.18
N ASP A 353 -29.07 2.03 2.62
CA ASP A 353 -30.49 2.27 2.48
C ASP A 353 -31.26 0.99 2.81
N GLY A 354 -32.24 1.08 3.72
CA GLY A 354 -33.03 -0.08 4.15
C GLY A 354 -33.93 0.25 5.33
N THR A 355 -34.10 -0.72 6.22
CA THR A 355 -34.87 -0.63 7.45
C THR A 355 -33.99 -0.94 8.65
N LEU A 356 -34.23 -0.26 9.75
CA LEU A 356 -33.65 -0.53 11.06
C LEU A 356 -34.75 -1.03 11.98
N THR A 357 -34.48 -2.12 12.69
CA THR A 357 -35.35 -2.63 13.76
C THR A 357 -34.68 -2.35 15.09
N TYR A 358 -35.38 -1.64 15.96
CA TYR A 358 -34.95 -1.37 17.33
C TYR A 358 -35.36 -2.52 18.22
N ASP A 359 -34.43 -2.99 19.06
CA ASP A 359 -34.63 -4.03 20.05
C ASP A 359 -35.35 -5.26 19.45
N ASP A 360 -34.77 -5.88 18.43
CA ASP A 360 -35.35 -6.99 17.67
C ASP A 360 -35.58 -8.26 18.52
N LEU A 361 -34.91 -8.34 19.69
CA LEU A 361 -35.13 -9.40 20.66
C LEU A 361 -36.05 -8.98 21.82
N ALA A 362 -36.62 -7.77 21.78
CA ALA A 362 -37.48 -7.20 22.79
C ALA A 362 -36.93 -7.38 24.23
N SER A 363 -35.80 -6.73 24.54
CA SER A 363 -35.16 -6.77 25.86
C SER A 363 -36.09 -6.25 26.98
N ALA A 364 -35.80 -6.56 28.24
CA ALA A 364 -36.74 -6.42 29.33
C ALA A 364 -37.18 -5.00 29.68
N ALA A 365 -36.47 -3.93 29.24
CA ALA A 365 -36.86 -2.52 29.49
C ALA A 365 -36.00 -1.52 28.70
N PRO A 366 -36.58 -0.39 28.23
CA PRO A 366 -38.02 -0.13 28.09
C PRO A 366 -38.61 -0.94 26.96
N VAL A 367 -39.92 -1.17 27.03
CA VAL A 367 -40.65 -2.08 26.14
C VAL A 367 -41.01 -1.40 24.83
N PHE A 368 -40.02 -1.12 23.99
CA PHE A 368 -40.24 -0.66 22.61
C PHE A 368 -39.77 -1.71 21.57
N GLY A 369 -39.73 -2.99 21.93
CA GLY A 369 -39.16 -4.05 21.10
C GLY A 369 -39.87 -4.25 19.75
N GLY A 370 -39.06 -4.58 18.71
CA GLY A 370 -39.54 -4.93 17.37
C GLY A 370 -39.99 -3.76 16.50
N LEU A 371 -39.73 -2.51 16.88
CA LEU A 371 -40.08 -1.34 16.07
C LEU A 371 -39.17 -1.24 14.83
N THR A 372 -39.80 -1.21 13.67
CA THR A 372 -39.07 -1.17 12.39
C THR A 372 -39.50 0.04 11.57
N ASP A 373 -38.52 0.81 11.07
CA ASP A 373 -38.76 1.89 10.12
C ASP A 373 -37.55 2.09 9.20
N SER A 374 -37.68 2.98 8.25
CA SER A 374 -36.64 3.27 7.27
C SER A 374 -35.37 3.83 7.91
N PHE A 375 -34.25 3.42 7.36
CA PHE A 375 -32.92 3.89 7.74
C PHE A 375 -32.09 4.17 6.49
N SER A 376 -31.46 5.31 6.47
CA SER A 376 -30.47 5.62 5.45
C SER A 376 -29.28 6.38 6.00
N SER A 377 -28.10 6.11 5.46
CA SER A 377 -26.87 6.83 5.80
C SER A 377 -26.02 7.12 4.56
N ARG A 378 -25.37 8.28 4.57
CA ARG A 378 -24.39 8.69 3.57
C ARG A 378 -23.19 9.26 4.30
N GLN A 379 -22.16 8.43 4.43
CA GLN A 379 -20.98 8.69 5.25
C GLN A 379 -19.72 8.58 4.42
N SER A 380 -18.64 9.19 4.87
CA SER A 380 -17.37 9.11 4.17
C SER A 380 -16.21 9.07 5.16
N GLY A 381 -15.05 8.72 4.66
CA GLY A 381 -13.82 8.71 5.44
C GLY A 381 -12.61 8.64 4.53
N TRP A 382 -11.47 8.99 5.06
CA TRP A 382 -10.21 8.91 4.35
C TRP A 382 -9.06 8.70 5.32
N TYR A 383 -7.98 8.18 4.79
CA TYR A 383 -6.71 8.22 5.47
C TYR A 383 -5.61 8.61 4.49
N ALA A 384 -4.54 9.15 5.04
CA ALA A 384 -3.30 9.38 4.33
C ALA A 384 -2.13 8.98 5.20
N GLN A 385 -1.15 8.31 4.60
CA GLN A 385 0.06 7.88 5.28
C GLN A 385 1.30 8.16 4.47
N ALA A 386 2.39 8.42 5.18
CA ALA A 386 3.73 8.55 4.63
C ALA A 386 4.66 7.62 5.40
N VAL A 387 5.47 6.86 4.69
CA VAL A 387 6.50 5.99 5.25
C VAL A 387 7.82 6.33 4.59
N TYR A 388 8.84 6.59 5.39
CA TYR A 388 10.18 6.94 4.94
C TYR A 388 11.21 5.97 5.50
N GLN A 389 11.88 5.24 4.62
CA GLN A 389 13.11 4.53 4.95
C GLN A 389 14.26 5.52 4.89
N PHE A 390 14.73 5.96 6.05
CA PHE A 390 15.78 7.00 6.13
C PHE A 390 17.19 6.42 6.11
N MET A 391 17.32 5.13 6.40
CA MET A 391 18.54 4.33 6.23
C MET A 391 18.19 2.85 6.09
N PRO A 392 19.12 1.99 5.63
CA PRO A 392 18.85 0.57 5.51
C PRO A 392 18.26 -0.03 6.78
N ARG A 393 17.18 -0.79 6.64
CA ARG A 393 16.47 -1.51 7.72
C ARG A 393 15.66 -0.64 8.68
N TRP A 394 15.72 0.69 8.59
CA TRP A 394 14.99 1.58 9.47
C TRP A 394 13.98 2.40 8.69
N ARG A 395 12.73 2.34 9.12
CA ARG A 395 11.63 3.13 8.55
C ARG A 395 10.90 3.88 9.65
N MET A 396 10.39 5.05 9.32
CA MET A 396 9.42 5.77 10.15
C MET A 396 8.19 6.08 9.33
N GLY A 397 7.06 6.21 9.98
CA GLY A 397 5.81 6.52 9.29
C GLY A 397 4.85 7.32 10.15
N TYR A 398 3.97 8.02 9.45
CA TYR A 398 2.86 8.74 10.05
C TYR A 398 1.60 8.50 9.24
N ARG A 399 0.47 8.26 9.93
CA ARG A 399 -0.86 8.10 9.32
C ARG A 399 -1.86 8.97 10.06
N TYR A 400 -2.68 9.66 9.29
CA TYR A 400 -3.87 10.36 9.76
C TYR A 400 -5.11 9.75 9.15
N ASP A 401 -6.09 9.43 10.02
CA ASP A 401 -7.38 8.86 9.64
C ASP A 401 -8.49 9.83 10.04
N ALA A 402 -9.50 9.99 9.20
CA ALA A 402 -10.68 10.80 9.48
C ALA A 402 -11.95 10.19 8.90
N LEU A 403 -13.01 10.19 9.70
CA LEU A 403 -14.34 9.82 9.27
C LEU A 403 -15.25 11.05 9.30
N ARG A 404 -16.27 11.05 8.46
CA ARG A 404 -17.30 12.09 8.38
C ARG A 404 -18.66 11.44 8.53
N TYR A 405 -19.39 11.84 9.56
CA TYR A 405 -20.74 11.36 9.87
C TYR A 405 -21.71 11.56 8.70
N GLY A 406 -21.58 12.69 8.01
CA GLY A 406 -22.42 13.01 6.85
C GLY A 406 -23.89 13.17 7.20
N SER A 407 -24.77 12.40 6.55
CA SER A 407 -26.20 12.39 6.82
C SER A 407 -26.67 10.99 7.23
N VAL A 408 -27.35 10.89 8.36
CA VAL A 408 -27.99 9.68 8.85
C VAL A 408 -29.46 10.02 9.12
N ASN A 409 -30.37 9.24 8.53
CA ASN A 409 -31.79 9.34 8.74
C ASN A 409 -32.28 8.06 9.41
N ASN A 410 -32.66 8.15 10.66
CA ASN A 410 -33.29 7.09 11.45
C ASN A 410 -34.77 7.42 11.65
N ALA A 411 -35.64 6.83 10.86
CA ALA A 411 -37.05 7.16 10.86
C ALA A 411 -37.76 6.72 12.16
N ILE A 412 -37.25 5.73 12.88
CA ILE A 412 -37.80 5.35 14.21
C ILE A 412 -37.78 6.57 15.13
N VAL A 413 -36.66 7.31 15.16
CA VAL A 413 -36.50 8.54 15.96
C VAL A 413 -37.30 9.69 15.36
N ASN A 414 -37.15 9.90 14.04
CA ASN A 414 -37.71 11.08 13.36
C ASN A 414 -39.24 11.05 13.30
N ASN A 415 -39.84 9.84 13.25
CA ASN A 415 -41.29 9.66 13.25
C ASN A 415 -41.90 9.55 14.66
N GLY A 416 -41.06 9.65 15.71
CA GLY A 416 -41.51 9.62 17.10
C GLY A 416 -42.15 8.30 17.52
N LEU A 417 -41.60 7.18 17.08
CA LEU A 417 -42.16 5.84 17.39
C LEU A 417 -41.92 5.38 18.84
N GLY A 418 -41.29 6.20 19.67
CA GLY A 418 -41.02 5.93 21.08
C GLY A 418 -39.53 6.10 21.41
N PRO A 419 -38.61 5.33 20.81
CA PRO A 419 -37.18 5.52 21.02
C PRO A 419 -36.70 6.90 20.59
N SER A 420 -35.80 7.48 21.38
CA SER A 420 -35.13 8.77 21.11
C SER A 420 -33.76 8.57 20.47
N ALA A 421 -33.12 9.64 20.09
CA ALA A 421 -31.73 9.57 19.62
C ALA A 421 -30.73 9.03 20.68
N ALA A 422 -31.06 9.17 21.98
CA ALA A 422 -30.26 8.61 23.07
C ALA A 422 -30.29 7.09 23.16
N ASP A 423 -31.32 6.46 22.56
CA ASP A 423 -31.47 5.00 22.48
C ASP A 423 -30.64 4.38 21.33
N PHE A 424 -29.99 5.23 20.52
CA PHE A 424 -29.09 4.86 19.44
C PHE A 424 -27.73 5.54 19.64
N SER A 425 -27.12 5.35 20.80
CA SER A 425 -25.90 6.08 21.23
C SER A 425 -24.72 5.89 20.30
N LEU A 426 -24.59 4.70 19.68
CA LEU A 426 -23.55 4.41 18.71
C LEU A 426 -23.73 5.15 17.38
N LEU A 427 -24.97 5.50 17.02
CA LEU A 427 -25.32 6.17 15.76
C LEU A 427 -25.37 7.70 15.88
N GLY A 428 -25.05 8.26 17.06
CA GLY A 428 -25.03 9.70 17.30
C GLY A 428 -24.02 10.46 16.43
N PRO A 429 -24.29 11.74 16.07
CA PRO A 429 -23.43 12.49 15.17
C PRO A 429 -22.04 12.76 15.75
N TYR A 430 -21.01 12.17 15.13
CA TYR A 430 -19.63 12.35 15.50
C TYR A 430 -18.70 12.15 14.28
N ASN A 431 -17.56 12.85 14.28
CA ASN A 431 -16.53 12.73 13.25
C ASN A 431 -15.24 12.14 13.86
N PRO A 432 -15.07 10.84 13.86
CA PRO A 432 -13.87 10.17 14.37
C PRO A 432 -12.60 10.58 13.65
N SER A 433 -11.50 10.61 14.39
CA SER A 433 -10.17 10.82 13.81
C SER A 433 -9.09 10.08 14.59
N ARG A 434 -7.96 9.80 13.93
CA ARG A 434 -6.84 9.12 14.56
C ARG A 434 -5.52 9.60 13.98
N ASN A 435 -4.55 9.81 14.87
CA ASN A 435 -3.16 10.07 14.53
C ASN A 435 -2.32 8.86 14.92
N THR A 436 -1.46 8.39 14.05
CA THR A 436 -0.61 7.23 14.30
C THR A 436 0.80 7.51 13.80
N ALA A 437 1.81 7.25 14.63
CA ALA A 437 3.20 7.31 14.23
C ALA A 437 3.88 5.96 14.53
N MET A 438 4.82 5.57 13.70
CA MET A 438 5.57 4.31 13.90
C MET A 438 7.03 4.47 13.54
N ILE A 439 7.85 3.60 14.12
CA ILE A 439 9.22 3.33 13.71
C ILE A 439 9.41 1.82 13.60
N ASP A 440 10.02 1.37 12.51
CA ASP A 440 10.31 -0.04 12.23
C ASP A 440 11.81 -0.27 12.16
N PHE A 441 12.25 -1.39 12.68
CA PHE A 441 13.56 -1.96 12.45
C PHE A 441 13.43 -3.38 11.89
N SER A 442 14.02 -3.64 10.72
CA SER A 442 14.04 -4.96 10.08
C SER A 442 15.46 -5.52 10.08
N PRO A 443 15.80 -6.37 11.07
CA PRO A 443 17.14 -7.00 11.15
C PRO A 443 17.48 -7.79 9.89
N SER A 444 16.46 -8.41 9.28
CA SER A 444 16.53 -9.15 8.01
C SER A 444 15.22 -8.95 7.22
N GLU A 445 15.14 -9.48 6.02
CA GLU A 445 13.91 -9.55 5.22
C GLU A 445 12.81 -10.42 5.87
N PHE A 446 13.18 -11.31 6.79
CA PHE A 446 12.29 -12.25 7.48
C PHE A 446 11.82 -11.76 8.86
N SER A 447 12.28 -10.59 9.32
CA SER A 447 11.92 -10.12 10.66
C SER A 447 11.77 -8.61 10.72
N ARG A 448 10.81 -8.16 11.54
CA ARG A 448 10.53 -6.74 11.76
C ARG A 448 10.12 -6.51 13.21
N LEU A 449 10.72 -5.52 13.84
CA LEU A 449 10.32 -4.96 15.12
C LEU A 449 9.72 -3.58 14.88
N ARG A 450 8.52 -3.32 15.38
CA ARG A 450 7.79 -2.05 15.23
C ARG A 450 7.42 -1.50 16.59
N LEU A 451 7.67 -0.21 16.78
CA LEU A 451 7.05 0.60 17.82
C LEU A 451 6.03 1.52 17.14
N GLN A 452 4.78 1.47 17.60
CA GLN A 452 3.71 2.36 17.13
C GLN A 452 3.04 3.06 18.29
N ILE A 453 2.78 4.35 18.13
CA ILE A 453 1.98 5.16 19.05
C ILE A 453 0.78 5.71 18.30
N ALA A 454 -0.38 5.77 18.95
CA ALA A 454 -1.57 6.35 18.35
C ALA A 454 -2.39 7.16 19.36
N GLN A 455 -3.01 8.21 18.85
CA GLN A 455 -4.06 8.94 19.54
C GLN A 455 -5.37 8.71 18.78
N ASP A 456 -6.22 7.89 19.36
CA ASP A 456 -7.48 7.45 18.78
C ASP A 456 -8.66 8.22 19.39
N LYS A 457 -9.41 8.90 18.54
CA LYS A 457 -10.65 9.61 18.87
C LYS A 457 -11.85 8.99 18.12
N SER A 458 -11.90 7.67 18.06
CA SER A 458 -13.02 6.94 17.45
C SER A 458 -14.29 7.05 18.26
N ARG A 459 -14.19 7.18 19.57
CA ARG A 459 -15.32 7.28 20.51
C ARG A 459 -15.59 8.73 20.89
N MET A 460 -16.84 9.14 20.80
CA MET A 460 -17.26 10.48 21.25
C MET A 460 -16.95 10.66 22.74
N GLY A 461 -16.35 11.79 23.09
CA GLY A 461 -16.00 12.10 24.50
C GLY A 461 -14.80 11.34 25.07
N ALA A 462 -14.17 10.44 24.32
CA ALA A 462 -13.02 9.68 24.78
C ALA A 462 -11.82 9.79 23.80
N THR A 463 -10.63 9.90 24.37
CA THR A 463 -9.37 9.77 23.63
C THR A 463 -8.63 8.56 24.16
N ASP A 464 -8.26 7.64 23.27
CA ASP A 464 -7.45 6.48 23.62
C ASP A 464 -6.01 6.70 23.13
N ASN A 465 -5.08 6.85 24.09
CA ASN A 465 -3.65 6.90 23.79
C ASN A 465 -3.11 5.48 23.83
N GLN A 466 -2.57 5.04 22.71
CA GLN A 466 -2.18 3.66 22.46
C GLN A 466 -0.69 3.56 22.20
N VAL A 467 -0.06 2.51 22.71
CA VAL A 467 1.33 2.14 22.41
C VAL A 467 1.36 0.66 22.09
N PHE A 468 1.99 0.32 20.97
CA PHE A 468 2.16 -1.06 20.50
C PHE A 468 3.63 -1.33 20.23
N ILE A 469 4.11 -2.49 20.67
CA ILE A 469 5.38 -3.08 20.26
C ILE A 469 5.04 -4.38 19.58
N GLN A 470 5.40 -4.50 18.30
CA GLN A 470 5.09 -5.65 17.47
C GLN A 470 6.38 -6.27 16.96
N TYR A 471 6.45 -7.60 17.02
CA TYR A 471 7.49 -8.39 16.39
C TYR A 471 6.87 -9.34 15.38
N ILE A 472 7.40 -9.36 14.16
CA ILE A 472 6.97 -10.25 13.07
C ILE A 472 8.18 -11.05 12.63
N HIS A 473 7.98 -12.36 12.45
CA HIS A 473 8.98 -13.27 11.93
C HIS A 473 8.37 -14.22 10.90
N SER A 474 9.00 -14.32 9.73
CA SER A 474 8.57 -15.18 8.62
C SER A 474 9.49 -16.39 8.48
N LEU A 475 8.92 -17.57 8.31
CA LEU A 475 9.59 -18.82 8.04
C LEU A 475 9.12 -19.38 6.70
N GLY A 476 10.05 -19.89 5.89
CA GLY A 476 9.75 -20.49 4.59
C GLY A 476 9.70 -19.47 3.43
N PRO A 477 9.39 -19.92 2.22
CA PRO A 477 9.31 -19.07 1.04
C PRO A 477 8.17 -18.08 1.18
N HIS A 478 8.51 -16.82 1.43
CA HIS A 478 7.57 -15.73 1.49
C HIS A 478 7.33 -15.16 0.08
N GLY A 479 6.08 -15.12 -0.37
CA GLY A 479 5.75 -14.51 -1.66
C GLY A 479 6.13 -13.03 -1.67
N ALA A 480 6.66 -12.54 -2.80
CA ALA A 480 6.92 -11.12 -2.97
C ALA A 480 5.62 -10.33 -2.79
N HIS A 481 5.66 -9.28 -1.96
CA HIS A 481 4.52 -8.39 -1.81
C HIS A 481 4.26 -7.65 -3.13
N ARG A 482 3.00 -7.60 -3.55
CA ARG A 482 2.59 -6.82 -4.72
C ARG A 482 2.85 -5.34 -4.50
N PHE A 483 3.04 -4.63 -5.59
CA PHE A 483 3.27 -3.18 -5.62
C PHE A 483 2.21 -2.42 -4.81
#